data_b634a7fb5242095b069bc69840bbb984
#
_entry.id   b634a7fb5242095b069bc69840bbb984
#
_cell.length_a   1.000
_cell.length_b   1.000
_cell.length_c   1.000
_cell.angle_alpha   90.00
_cell.angle_beta   90.00
_cell.angle_gamma   90.00
#
_symmetry.space_group_name_H-M   'P 1'
#
loop_
_entity.id
_entity.type
_entity.pdbx_description
1 polymer ?
#
loop_
_entity_poly.entity_id
_entity_poly.type
_entity_poly.pdbx_seq_one_letter_code
_entity_poly.pdbx_strand_id
1 'polypeptide(L)'
;MYSVIKTAVVCGFESLPVKVETDVSDGMPSFDMVGFLTSEVKEARERVRTALKNAGFRLPAKKITINLTPADVRKSGTGCDLPMAASVLAAFGFLDEHILSNYLLLGEVGLNSSILPTKGVLSAAVLAQKEGMQGIVVPWENAREAAILDTVKVIPVKNLKEFVQICQQELPETCFYREQQEIWKTEYDVDFSELRGQPMLRRACEIAVSGMHNLLMMGPPGSGKTMAAKRIPTILPELSREEKLELSQIYSLCGLLEQERIIQNERPFRIPHNTVTAQALVGGGKQPHPGEISLAHHGILFLDELAEFKPGILDVLREPLEEKKVHISRVGGS
;
A
#
# COMPACT_ATOMS: atom_id res chain seq x y z
N MET A 1 -2.60 -28.72 18.74
CA MET A 1 -3.75 -27.84 18.42
C MET A 1 -3.31 -27.01 17.21
N TYR A 2 -4.14 -26.96 16.17
CA TYR A 2 -3.79 -26.36 14.88
C TYR A 2 -4.78 -25.25 14.52
N SER A 3 -4.31 -24.19 13.87
CA SER A 3 -5.15 -23.11 13.36
C SER A 3 -4.57 -22.51 12.09
N VAL A 4 -5.41 -21.87 11.25
CA VAL A 4 -5.01 -21.20 10.01
C VAL A 4 -5.70 -19.84 9.92
N ILE A 5 -4.92 -18.77 9.79
CA ILE A 5 -5.41 -17.42 9.54
C ILE A 5 -4.86 -16.91 8.21
N LYS A 6 -5.71 -16.23 7.43
CA LYS A 6 -5.32 -15.66 6.14
C LYS A 6 -4.81 -14.24 6.31
N THR A 7 -3.76 -13.92 5.58
CA THR A 7 -3.17 -12.58 5.52
C THR A 7 -2.67 -12.30 4.10
N ALA A 8 -2.12 -11.12 3.89
CA ALA A 8 -1.50 -10.73 2.64
C ALA A 8 -0.10 -10.15 2.89
N VAL A 9 0.79 -10.31 1.93
CA VAL A 9 2.10 -9.67 1.94
C VAL A 9 2.27 -8.90 0.65
N VAL A 10 2.73 -7.66 0.76
CA VAL A 10 3.02 -6.80 -0.38
C VAL A 10 4.23 -7.34 -1.14
N CYS A 11 4.07 -7.52 -2.45
CA CYS A 11 5.13 -7.90 -3.37
C CYS A 11 5.07 -7.00 -4.61
N GLY A 12 5.96 -6.02 -4.69
CA GLY A 12 5.87 -4.98 -5.73
C GLY A 12 4.63 -4.09 -5.53
N PHE A 13 3.78 -4.02 -6.54
CA PHE A 13 2.52 -3.26 -6.52
C PHE A 13 1.30 -4.10 -6.12
N GLU A 14 1.47 -5.41 -5.98
CA GLU A 14 0.40 -6.33 -5.65
C GLU A 14 0.58 -6.91 -4.25
N SER A 15 -0.51 -7.40 -3.70
CA SER A 15 -0.49 -8.23 -2.50
C SER A 15 -0.64 -9.69 -2.89
N LEU A 16 0.13 -10.56 -2.25
CA LEU A 16 0.05 -12.00 -2.41
C LEU A 16 -0.61 -12.64 -1.18
N PRO A 17 -1.48 -13.65 -1.38
CA PRO A 17 -2.12 -14.34 -0.27
C PRO A 17 -1.10 -15.17 0.51
N VAL A 18 -1.16 -15.06 1.83
CA VAL A 18 -0.33 -15.81 2.77
C VAL A 18 -1.24 -16.44 3.83
N LYS A 19 -0.92 -17.68 4.22
CA LYS A 19 -1.56 -18.34 5.36
C LYS A 19 -0.58 -18.37 6.53
N VAL A 20 -1.08 -18.03 7.70
CA VAL A 20 -0.39 -18.18 8.97
C VAL A 20 -0.94 -19.43 9.65
N GLU A 21 -0.14 -20.48 9.71
CA GLU A 21 -0.47 -21.76 10.30
C GLU A 21 0.21 -21.85 11.65
N THR A 22 -0.53 -22.12 12.71
CA THR A 22 0.02 -22.31 14.04
C THR A 22 -0.26 -23.71 14.53
N ASP A 23 0.79 -24.43 14.92
CA ASP A 23 0.68 -25.68 15.67
C ASP A 23 1.16 -25.50 17.11
N VAL A 24 0.34 -25.98 18.05
CA VAL A 24 0.63 -26.01 19.48
C VAL A 24 0.68 -27.45 19.94
N SER A 25 1.85 -27.92 20.34
CA SER A 25 2.13 -29.28 20.78
C SER A 25 2.75 -29.33 22.17
N ASP A 26 2.68 -30.50 22.80
CA ASP A 26 3.37 -30.75 24.05
C ASP A 26 4.88 -30.87 23.80
N GLY A 27 5.69 -30.34 24.71
CA GLY A 27 7.14 -30.36 24.60
C GLY A 27 7.80 -29.23 25.38
N MET A 28 9.09 -29.06 25.16
CA MET A 28 9.83 -27.94 25.75
C MET A 28 9.26 -26.62 25.24
N PRO A 29 8.89 -25.67 26.11
CA PRO A 29 8.28 -24.43 25.71
C PRO A 29 9.19 -23.67 24.72
N SER A 30 8.69 -23.45 23.51
CA SER A 30 9.36 -22.65 22.48
C SER A 30 8.33 -21.89 21.66
N PHE A 31 8.80 -20.84 20.98
CA PHE A 31 8.01 -20.07 20.01
C PHE A 31 8.83 -19.95 18.72
N ASP A 32 8.58 -20.82 17.80
CA ASP A 32 9.37 -20.99 16.58
C ASP A 32 8.60 -20.47 15.36
N MET A 33 9.32 -19.85 14.41
CA MET A 33 8.75 -19.34 13.18
C MET A 33 9.47 -19.95 11.97
N VAL A 34 8.69 -20.39 10.99
CA VAL A 34 9.14 -21.08 9.78
C VAL A 34 8.61 -20.34 8.54
N GLY A 35 9.40 -20.34 7.47
CA GLY A 35 9.08 -19.71 6.19
C GLY A 35 10.21 -18.84 5.66
N PHE A 36 10.02 -18.23 4.50
CA PHE A 36 10.99 -17.27 3.93
C PHE A 36 10.76 -15.88 4.52
N LEU A 37 11.31 -15.64 5.72
CA LEU A 37 11.04 -14.48 6.58
C LEU A 37 12.22 -13.50 6.57
N THR A 38 11.91 -12.18 6.47
CA THR A 38 12.90 -11.14 6.76
C THR A 38 13.18 -11.03 8.26
N SER A 39 14.20 -10.26 8.63
CA SER A 39 14.53 -9.97 10.05
C SER A 39 13.34 -9.35 10.79
N GLU A 40 12.65 -8.41 10.16
CA GLU A 40 11.47 -7.71 10.71
C GLU A 40 10.36 -8.69 11.10
N VAL A 41 10.08 -9.67 10.21
CA VAL A 41 9.06 -10.72 10.48
C VAL A 41 9.56 -11.69 11.55
N LYS A 42 10.86 -11.99 11.62
CA LYS A 42 11.42 -12.83 12.68
C LYS A 42 11.32 -12.16 14.06
N GLU A 43 11.50 -10.84 14.12
CA GLU A 43 11.34 -10.04 15.34
C GLU A 43 9.89 -9.99 15.83
N ALA A 44 8.91 -10.21 14.95
CA ALA A 44 7.50 -10.31 15.31
C ALA A 44 7.23 -11.36 16.40
N ARG A 45 8.08 -12.40 16.49
CA ARG A 45 8.02 -13.40 17.55
C ARG A 45 7.94 -12.78 18.95
N GLU A 46 8.87 -11.88 19.24
CA GLU A 46 8.95 -11.24 20.56
C GLU A 46 7.84 -10.20 20.75
N ARG A 47 7.48 -9.47 19.67
CA ARG A 47 6.36 -8.50 19.72
C ARG A 47 5.05 -9.19 20.02
N VAL A 48 4.69 -10.21 19.25
CA VAL A 48 3.45 -10.98 19.40
C VAL A 48 3.36 -11.64 20.77
N ARG A 49 4.41 -12.33 21.21
CA ARG A 49 4.45 -12.99 22.52
C ARG A 49 4.24 -12.01 23.67
N THR A 50 4.93 -10.87 23.61
CA THR A 50 4.84 -9.83 24.66
C THR A 50 3.47 -9.16 24.64
N ALA A 51 2.94 -8.85 23.47
CA ALA A 51 1.64 -8.23 23.30
C ALA A 51 0.50 -9.12 23.81
N LEU A 52 0.52 -10.41 23.49
CA LEU A 52 -0.46 -11.38 24.00
C LEU A 52 -0.45 -11.44 25.53
N LYS A 53 0.75 -11.48 26.14
CA LYS A 53 0.89 -11.43 27.60
C LYS A 53 0.32 -10.12 28.19
N ASN A 54 0.65 -8.97 27.60
CA ASN A 54 0.21 -7.66 28.07
C ASN A 54 -1.30 -7.43 27.83
N ALA A 55 -1.86 -8.08 26.81
CA ALA A 55 -3.31 -8.14 26.60
C ALA A 55 -4.04 -9.02 27.63
N GLY A 56 -3.29 -9.74 28.49
CA GLY A 56 -3.85 -10.59 29.57
C GLY A 56 -4.13 -12.03 29.15
N PHE A 57 -3.73 -12.44 27.94
CA PHE A 57 -3.85 -13.84 27.51
C PHE A 57 -2.74 -14.67 28.12
N ARG A 58 -3.10 -15.58 29.02
CA ARG A 58 -2.16 -16.52 29.65
C ARG A 58 -2.03 -17.77 28.78
N LEU A 59 -0.96 -17.78 27.97
CA LEU A 59 -0.64 -18.95 27.15
C LEU A 59 0.03 -20.02 28.02
N PRO A 60 -0.45 -21.28 28.00
CA PRO A 60 0.23 -22.41 28.62
C PRO A 60 1.63 -22.58 28.08
N ALA A 61 2.55 -23.12 28.89
CA ALA A 61 3.92 -23.39 28.50
C ALA A 61 3.98 -24.60 27.55
N LYS A 62 3.81 -24.38 26.25
CA LYS A 62 3.82 -25.37 25.18
C LYS A 62 4.78 -25.00 24.06
N LYS A 63 5.09 -25.93 23.18
CA LYS A 63 5.80 -25.65 21.95
C LYS A 63 4.83 -25.05 20.95
N ILE A 64 5.13 -23.83 20.49
CA ILE A 64 4.37 -23.09 19.46
C ILE A 64 5.23 -23.00 18.23
N THR A 65 4.70 -23.46 17.09
CA THR A 65 5.36 -23.33 15.77
C THR A 65 4.43 -22.59 14.84
N ILE A 66 4.89 -21.45 14.30
CA ILE A 66 4.15 -20.66 13.30
C ILE A 66 4.84 -20.84 11.95
N ASN A 67 4.07 -21.24 10.95
CA ASN A 67 4.51 -21.35 9.57
C ASN A 67 3.77 -20.35 8.67
N LEU A 68 4.51 -19.58 7.88
CA LEU A 68 3.95 -18.63 6.91
C LEU A 68 4.08 -19.19 5.49
N THR A 69 2.99 -19.69 4.95
CA THR A 69 2.92 -20.31 3.61
C THR A 69 2.39 -19.34 2.54
N PRO A 70 2.84 -19.45 1.28
CA PRO A 70 3.78 -20.42 0.71
C PRO A 70 5.24 -20.05 1.02
N ALA A 71 6.14 -21.04 1.06
CA ALA A 71 7.55 -20.85 1.48
C ALA A 71 8.43 -20.13 0.45
N ASP A 72 8.04 -20.08 -0.81
CA ASP A 72 8.72 -19.40 -1.92
C ASP A 72 8.49 -17.87 -1.92
N VAL A 73 7.40 -17.41 -1.32
CA VAL A 73 7.12 -15.97 -1.18
C VAL A 73 7.89 -15.41 0.01
N ARG A 74 8.68 -14.37 -0.24
CA ARG A 74 9.39 -13.64 0.82
C ARG A 74 8.42 -12.77 1.62
N LYS A 75 8.31 -13.01 2.93
CA LYS A 75 7.49 -12.20 3.85
C LYS A 75 8.34 -11.06 4.41
N SER A 76 7.83 -9.85 4.23
CA SER A 76 8.47 -8.60 4.70
C SER A 76 7.45 -7.67 5.34
N GLY A 77 7.93 -6.73 6.16
CA GLY A 77 7.10 -5.78 6.88
C GLY A 77 6.49 -6.37 8.15
N THR A 78 5.73 -5.54 8.85
CA THR A 78 5.14 -5.83 10.16
C THR A 78 3.66 -6.23 10.10
N GLY A 79 3.03 -6.16 8.92
CA GLY A 79 1.60 -6.44 8.74
C GLY A 79 1.15 -7.85 9.12
N CYS A 80 2.09 -8.80 9.27
CA CYS A 80 1.80 -10.17 9.68
C CYS A 80 1.66 -10.35 11.21
N ASP A 81 1.91 -9.34 12.03
CA ASP A 81 1.89 -9.49 13.49
C ASP A 81 0.48 -9.83 14.01
N LEU A 82 -0.55 -9.10 13.55
CA LEU A 82 -1.94 -9.35 13.94
C LEU A 82 -2.41 -10.75 13.51
N PRO A 83 -2.22 -11.21 12.26
CA PRO A 83 -2.61 -12.56 11.86
C PRO A 83 -1.84 -13.64 12.63
N MET A 84 -0.57 -13.43 13.00
CA MET A 84 0.16 -14.35 13.88
C MET A 84 -0.43 -14.40 15.28
N ALA A 85 -0.75 -13.23 15.88
CA ALA A 85 -1.41 -13.16 17.17
C ALA A 85 -2.78 -13.87 17.15
N ALA A 86 -3.58 -13.62 16.10
CA ALA A 86 -4.88 -14.26 15.91
C ALA A 86 -4.76 -15.78 15.77
N SER A 87 -3.79 -16.26 14.98
CA SER A 87 -3.55 -17.69 14.80
C SER A 87 -3.14 -18.38 16.11
N VAL A 88 -2.27 -17.75 16.91
CA VAL A 88 -1.91 -18.28 18.25
C VAL A 88 -3.14 -18.32 19.17
N LEU A 89 -3.95 -17.24 19.20
CA LEU A 89 -5.16 -17.18 20.02
C LEU A 89 -6.18 -18.26 19.61
N ALA A 90 -6.35 -18.49 18.31
CA ALA A 90 -7.23 -19.54 17.80
C ALA A 90 -6.72 -20.93 18.18
N ALA A 91 -5.42 -21.20 18.01
CA ALA A 91 -4.82 -22.48 18.39
C ALA A 91 -4.96 -22.81 19.90
N PHE A 92 -5.02 -21.78 20.76
CA PHE A 92 -5.28 -21.96 22.20
C PHE A 92 -6.77 -21.90 22.57
N GLY A 93 -7.68 -21.71 21.58
CA GLY A 93 -9.14 -21.71 21.82
C GLY A 93 -9.69 -20.41 22.42
N PHE A 94 -8.95 -19.30 22.36
CA PHE A 94 -9.44 -17.99 22.79
C PHE A 94 -10.41 -17.36 21.78
N LEU A 95 -10.34 -17.77 20.50
CA LEU A 95 -11.26 -17.38 19.43
C LEU A 95 -11.51 -18.57 18.48
N ASP A 96 -12.64 -18.54 17.79
CA ASP A 96 -12.96 -19.51 16.74
C ASP A 96 -12.41 -19.03 15.40
N GLU A 97 -11.49 -19.81 14.80
CA GLU A 97 -10.89 -19.46 13.48
C GLU A 97 -11.91 -19.47 12.34
N HIS A 98 -13.00 -20.24 12.45
CA HIS A 98 -14.02 -20.33 11.41
C HIS A 98 -14.70 -18.97 11.14
N ILE A 99 -14.83 -18.12 12.14
CA ILE A 99 -15.37 -16.76 12.04
C ILE A 99 -14.50 -15.90 11.11
N LEU A 100 -13.20 -16.12 11.13
CA LEU A 100 -12.20 -15.38 10.35
C LEU A 100 -11.83 -16.04 9.03
N SER A 101 -12.39 -17.21 8.69
CA SER A 101 -12.02 -18.02 7.53
C SER A 101 -12.16 -17.27 6.18
N ASN A 102 -13.09 -16.32 6.11
CA ASN A 102 -13.39 -15.50 4.94
C ASN A 102 -12.89 -14.03 5.07
N TYR A 103 -11.98 -13.78 6.00
CA TYR A 103 -11.39 -12.46 6.23
C TYR A 103 -9.87 -12.50 6.05
N LEU A 104 -9.31 -11.43 5.47
CA LEU A 104 -7.86 -11.16 5.53
C LEU A 104 -7.55 -10.32 6.77
N LEU A 105 -6.48 -10.65 7.46
CA LEU A 105 -6.02 -9.90 8.62
C LEU A 105 -4.70 -9.21 8.31
N LEU A 106 -4.58 -7.91 8.63
CA LEU A 106 -3.32 -7.16 8.57
C LEU A 106 -3.22 -6.24 9.79
N GLY A 107 -1.99 -6.05 10.27
CA GLY A 107 -1.71 -5.10 11.35
C GLY A 107 -0.39 -5.39 12.03
N GLU A 108 0.33 -4.34 12.42
CA GLU A 108 1.46 -4.44 13.33
C GLU A 108 0.95 -4.50 14.78
N VAL A 109 1.62 -5.23 15.64
CA VAL A 109 1.23 -5.33 17.06
C VAL A 109 2.28 -4.70 17.94
N GLY A 110 1.89 -3.65 18.67
CA GLY A 110 2.72 -3.00 19.67
C GLY A 110 2.86 -3.85 20.96
N LEU A 111 3.94 -3.68 21.69
CA LEU A 111 4.18 -4.41 22.94
C LEU A 111 3.10 -4.20 24.01
N ASN A 112 2.40 -3.08 23.94
CA ASN A 112 1.24 -2.74 24.79
C ASN A 112 -0.08 -3.35 24.32
N SER A 113 -0.04 -4.25 23.33
CA SER A 113 -1.19 -4.87 22.66
C SER A 113 -2.02 -3.95 21.76
N SER A 114 -1.58 -2.73 21.48
CA SER A 114 -2.18 -1.89 20.44
C SER A 114 -1.95 -2.49 19.05
N ILE A 115 -2.87 -2.24 18.14
CA ILE A 115 -2.73 -2.60 16.73
C ILE A 115 -2.37 -1.31 15.98
N LEU A 116 -1.22 -1.32 15.33
CA LEU A 116 -0.60 -0.16 14.69
C LEU A 116 -0.77 -0.22 13.16
N PRO A 117 -0.82 0.95 12.50
CA PRO A 117 -1.03 1.02 11.06
C PRO A 117 0.09 0.35 10.26
N THR A 118 -0.29 -0.20 9.12
CA THR A 118 0.63 -0.83 8.15
C THR A 118 0.45 -0.24 6.76
N LYS A 119 1.46 -0.43 5.90
CA LYS A 119 1.41 0.02 4.50
C LYS A 119 0.77 -1.03 3.61
N GLY A 120 0.17 -0.57 2.49
CA GLY A 120 -0.36 -1.45 1.44
C GLY A 120 -1.67 -2.13 1.80
N VAL A 121 -2.43 -1.58 2.75
CA VAL A 121 -3.73 -2.12 3.16
C VAL A 121 -4.73 -2.07 2.00
N LEU A 122 -4.70 -1.03 1.16
CA LEU A 122 -5.54 -0.96 -0.03
C LEU A 122 -5.24 -2.11 -1.02
N SER A 123 -3.96 -2.43 -1.24
CA SER A 123 -3.58 -3.56 -2.10
C SER A 123 -4.06 -4.90 -1.52
N ALA A 124 -4.06 -5.04 -0.19
CA ALA A 124 -4.61 -6.23 0.47
C ALA A 124 -6.14 -6.28 0.38
N ALA A 125 -6.83 -5.15 0.43
CA ALA A 125 -8.28 -5.08 0.23
C ALA A 125 -8.66 -5.47 -1.22
N VAL A 126 -7.88 -5.02 -2.22
CA VAL A 126 -8.04 -5.46 -3.62
C VAL A 126 -7.81 -6.97 -3.76
N LEU A 127 -6.82 -7.53 -3.07
CA LEU A 127 -6.62 -8.98 -3.03
C LEU A 127 -7.83 -9.69 -2.41
N ALA A 128 -8.35 -9.19 -1.28
CA ALA A 128 -9.54 -9.76 -0.63
C ALA A 128 -10.74 -9.80 -1.58
N GLN A 129 -10.95 -8.74 -2.38
CA GLN A 129 -11.99 -8.70 -3.41
C GLN A 129 -11.74 -9.75 -4.50
N LYS A 130 -10.52 -9.84 -5.03
CA LYS A 130 -10.14 -10.82 -6.08
C LYS A 130 -10.33 -12.27 -5.62
N GLU A 131 -10.00 -12.56 -4.37
CA GLU A 131 -10.14 -13.88 -3.75
C GLU A 131 -11.57 -14.19 -3.27
N GLY A 132 -12.53 -13.28 -3.48
CA GLY A 132 -13.93 -13.44 -3.07
C GLY A 132 -14.13 -13.51 -1.56
N MET A 133 -13.29 -12.85 -0.78
CA MET A 133 -13.40 -12.79 0.67
C MET A 133 -14.50 -11.83 1.10
N GLN A 134 -15.09 -12.07 2.27
CA GLN A 134 -16.13 -11.22 2.84
C GLN A 134 -15.59 -9.88 3.30
N GLY A 135 -14.34 -9.85 3.82
CA GLY A 135 -13.79 -8.63 4.36
C GLY A 135 -12.33 -8.72 4.78
N ILE A 136 -11.92 -7.64 5.45
CA ILE A 136 -10.56 -7.45 5.94
C ILE A 136 -10.59 -6.87 7.37
N VAL A 137 -9.72 -7.39 8.23
CA VAL A 137 -9.47 -6.85 9.58
C VAL A 137 -8.20 -6.04 9.53
N VAL A 138 -8.27 -4.77 9.90
CA VAL A 138 -7.18 -3.82 9.75
C VAL A 138 -7.03 -2.93 10.99
N PRO A 139 -5.87 -2.28 11.19
CA PRO A 139 -5.73 -1.22 12.19
C PRO A 139 -6.77 -0.11 11.97
N TRP A 140 -7.22 0.50 13.06
CA TRP A 140 -8.21 1.57 13.01
C TRP A 140 -7.82 2.71 12.05
N GLU A 141 -6.55 3.08 12.04
CA GLU A 141 -5.99 4.15 11.20
C GLU A 141 -6.02 3.81 9.70
N ASN A 142 -6.04 2.52 9.35
CA ASN A 142 -6.13 2.06 7.97
C ASN A 142 -7.58 1.78 7.51
N ALA A 143 -8.56 1.95 8.39
CA ALA A 143 -9.96 1.60 8.07
C ALA A 143 -10.48 2.35 6.84
N ARG A 144 -10.23 3.66 6.78
CA ARG A 144 -10.65 4.49 5.65
C ARG A 144 -10.01 4.04 4.34
N GLU A 145 -8.71 3.72 4.35
CA GLU A 145 -7.96 3.21 3.22
C GLU A 145 -8.54 1.89 2.69
N ALA A 146 -8.85 0.95 3.59
CA ALA A 146 -9.46 -0.33 3.23
C ALA A 146 -10.90 -0.15 2.67
N ALA A 147 -11.64 0.85 3.15
CA ALA A 147 -13.03 1.13 2.79
C ALA A 147 -13.21 1.82 1.43
N ILE A 148 -12.13 2.17 0.73
CA ILE A 148 -12.17 2.65 -0.67
C ILE A 148 -12.92 1.66 -1.56
N LEU A 149 -12.86 0.37 -1.24
CA LEU A 149 -13.57 -0.70 -1.92
C LEU A 149 -14.90 -1.00 -1.22
N ASP A 150 -16.01 -0.56 -1.81
CA ASP A 150 -17.37 -0.79 -1.29
C ASP A 150 -17.76 -2.28 -1.19
N THR A 151 -17.01 -3.16 -1.86
CA THR A 151 -17.31 -4.59 -1.98
C THR A 151 -16.72 -5.43 -0.87
N VAL A 152 -15.83 -4.88 -0.06
CA VAL A 152 -15.09 -5.58 1.00
C VAL A 152 -15.51 -5.01 2.36
N LYS A 153 -16.01 -5.83 3.26
CA LYS A 153 -16.34 -5.41 4.62
C LYS A 153 -15.06 -5.12 5.40
N VAL A 154 -14.99 -3.97 6.06
CA VAL A 154 -13.81 -3.55 6.83
C VAL A 154 -14.11 -3.61 8.32
N ILE A 155 -13.26 -4.32 9.06
CA ILE A 155 -13.33 -4.43 10.53
C ILE A 155 -12.09 -3.73 11.09
N PRO A 156 -12.25 -2.48 11.58
CA PRO A 156 -11.16 -1.75 12.21
C PRO A 156 -10.96 -2.20 13.65
N VAL A 157 -9.71 -2.36 14.06
CA VAL A 157 -9.36 -2.76 15.42
C VAL A 157 -8.23 -1.90 15.99
N LYS A 158 -8.33 -1.56 17.28
CA LYS A 158 -7.35 -0.71 17.98
C LYS A 158 -6.36 -1.50 18.82
N ASN A 159 -6.79 -2.64 19.33
CA ASN A 159 -5.99 -3.49 20.21
C ASN A 159 -6.45 -4.95 20.19
N LEU A 160 -5.60 -5.86 20.70
CA LEU A 160 -5.89 -7.30 20.70
C LEU A 160 -7.11 -7.68 21.53
N LYS A 161 -7.43 -6.95 22.61
CA LYS A 161 -8.61 -7.25 23.43
C LYS A 161 -9.90 -6.97 22.67
N GLU A 162 -9.98 -5.80 22.04
CA GLU A 162 -11.11 -5.41 21.19
C GLU A 162 -11.30 -6.40 20.04
N PHE A 163 -10.21 -6.78 19.38
CA PHE A 163 -10.22 -7.78 18.31
C PHE A 163 -10.85 -9.10 18.77
N VAL A 164 -10.40 -9.64 19.91
CA VAL A 164 -10.95 -10.89 20.47
C VAL A 164 -12.41 -10.74 20.87
N GLN A 165 -12.80 -9.61 21.46
CA GLN A 165 -14.20 -9.33 21.83
C GLN A 165 -15.12 -9.30 20.60
N ILE A 166 -14.69 -8.65 19.51
CA ILE A 166 -15.43 -8.63 18.25
C ILE A 166 -15.60 -10.04 17.68
N CYS A 167 -14.55 -10.85 17.71
CA CYS A 167 -14.61 -12.25 17.25
C CYS A 167 -15.55 -13.09 18.15
N GLN A 168 -15.50 -12.94 19.46
CA GLN A 168 -16.37 -13.66 20.40
C GLN A 168 -17.85 -13.28 20.26
N GLN A 169 -18.15 -12.12 19.71
CA GLN A 169 -19.51 -11.67 19.37
C GLN A 169 -19.91 -12.05 17.93
N GLU A 170 -19.17 -12.94 17.27
CA GLU A 170 -19.43 -13.40 15.90
C GLU A 170 -19.51 -12.27 14.87
N LEU A 171 -18.65 -11.28 14.99
CA LEU A 171 -18.54 -10.11 14.10
C LEU A 171 -19.88 -9.35 13.96
N PRO A 172 -20.35 -8.66 14.99
CA PRO A 172 -21.63 -7.94 14.94
C PRO A 172 -21.61 -6.84 13.86
N GLU A 173 -22.77 -6.52 13.28
CA GLU A 173 -22.88 -5.50 12.21
C GLU A 173 -22.30 -4.12 12.62
N THR A 174 -22.23 -3.84 13.92
CA THR A 174 -21.64 -2.60 14.47
C THR A 174 -20.11 -2.53 14.37
N CYS A 175 -19.43 -3.66 14.14
CA CYS A 175 -17.97 -3.68 14.02
C CYS A 175 -17.49 -3.26 12.62
N PHE A 176 -18.37 -3.20 11.61
CA PHE A 176 -17.97 -2.84 10.26
C PHE A 176 -17.85 -1.34 10.08
N TYR A 177 -16.73 -0.92 9.52
CA TYR A 177 -16.49 0.47 9.16
C TYR A 177 -17.35 0.87 7.94
N ARG A 178 -17.99 2.03 8.03
CA ARG A 178 -18.74 2.62 6.93
C ARG A 178 -18.21 4.01 6.68
N GLU A 179 -17.59 4.23 5.53
CA GLU A 179 -17.18 5.56 5.11
C GLU A 179 -18.40 6.36 4.66
N GLN A 180 -18.50 7.59 5.13
CA GLN A 180 -19.37 8.57 4.49
C GLN A 180 -18.61 9.08 3.26
N GLN A 181 -19.14 8.83 2.07
CA GLN A 181 -18.55 9.31 0.82
C GLN A 181 -18.59 10.84 0.81
N GLU A 182 -17.48 11.47 1.11
CA GLU A 182 -17.29 12.89 0.85
C GLU A 182 -16.87 13.04 -0.61
N ILE A 183 -17.67 13.78 -1.40
CA ILE A 183 -17.33 14.15 -2.77
C ILE A 183 -16.31 15.28 -2.70
N TRP A 184 -15.04 14.92 -2.68
CA TRP A 184 -13.97 15.92 -2.77
C TRP A 184 -13.91 16.45 -4.20
N LYS A 185 -14.14 17.75 -4.36
CA LYS A 185 -13.85 18.42 -5.62
C LYS A 185 -12.35 18.67 -5.70
N THR A 186 -11.80 18.42 -6.90
CA THR A 186 -10.42 18.79 -7.20
C THR A 186 -10.32 20.31 -7.26
N GLU A 187 -9.56 20.91 -6.36
CA GLU A 187 -9.28 22.34 -6.36
C GLU A 187 -7.80 22.57 -6.65
N TYR A 188 -7.51 23.22 -7.78
CA TYR A 188 -6.15 23.61 -8.12
C TYR A 188 -5.94 25.08 -7.74
N ASP A 189 -4.80 25.39 -7.12
CA ASP A 189 -4.39 26.78 -6.80
C ASP A 189 -4.08 27.61 -8.05
N VAL A 190 -3.99 26.97 -9.22
CA VAL A 190 -3.64 27.59 -10.50
C VAL A 190 -4.62 27.13 -11.58
N ASP A 191 -4.78 27.93 -12.64
CA ASP A 191 -5.67 27.60 -13.74
C ASP A 191 -4.97 27.84 -15.10
N PHE A 192 -5.23 26.98 -16.07
CA PHE A 192 -4.67 27.10 -17.41
C PHE A 192 -5.09 28.40 -18.12
N SER A 193 -6.23 28.99 -17.77
CA SER A 193 -6.69 30.27 -18.30
C SER A 193 -5.76 31.44 -17.95
N GLU A 194 -4.94 31.32 -16.90
CA GLU A 194 -3.94 32.32 -16.52
C GLU A 194 -2.76 32.39 -17.50
N LEU A 195 -2.61 31.38 -18.35
CA LEU A 195 -1.59 31.37 -19.41
C LEU A 195 -1.99 32.34 -20.53
N ARG A 196 -1.61 33.59 -20.38
CA ARG A 196 -1.91 34.65 -21.35
C ARG A 196 -0.83 34.74 -22.41
N GLY A 197 -1.24 35.06 -23.63
CA GLY A 197 -0.32 35.08 -24.78
C GLY A 197 0.10 33.67 -25.23
N GLN A 198 1.16 33.57 -26.03
CA GLN A 198 1.76 32.32 -26.49
C GLN A 198 0.76 31.28 -27.06
N PRO A 199 -0.03 31.61 -28.10
CA PRO A 199 -1.10 30.77 -28.61
C PRO A 199 -0.58 29.40 -29.08
N MET A 200 0.64 29.33 -29.60
CA MET A 200 1.25 28.07 -30.02
C MET A 200 1.52 27.13 -28.84
N LEU A 201 2.03 27.65 -27.69
CA LEU A 201 2.27 26.87 -26.50
C LEU A 201 0.95 26.37 -25.91
N ARG A 202 -0.06 27.23 -25.83
CA ARG A 202 -1.39 26.81 -25.38
C ARG A 202 -1.95 25.69 -26.23
N ARG A 203 -1.91 25.87 -27.56
CA ARG A 203 -2.40 24.84 -28.49
C ARG A 203 -1.62 23.53 -28.40
N ALA A 204 -0.29 23.59 -28.23
CA ALA A 204 0.55 22.41 -28.03
C ALA A 204 0.18 21.68 -26.72
N CYS A 205 -0.06 22.40 -25.61
CA CYS A 205 -0.52 21.79 -24.35
C CYS A 205 -1.89 21.11 -24.51
N GLU A 206 -2.87 21.76 -25.18
CA GLU A 206 -4.20 21.20 -25.44
C GLU A 206 -4.10 19.90 -26.26
N ILE A 207 -3.27 19.86 -27.31
CA ILE A 207 -3.06 18.68 -28.14
C ILE A 207 -2.38 17.58 -27.31
N ALA A 208 -1.33 17.93 -26.56
CA ALA A 208 -0.60 16.97 -25.74
C ALA A 208 -1.53 16.31 -24.69
N VAL A 209 -2.37 17.09 -24.03
CA VAL A 209 -3.35 16.60 -23.06
C VAL A 209 -4.41 15.72 -23.72
N SER A 210 -4.99 16.18 -24.85
CA SER A 210 -6.07 15.44 -25.53
C SER A 210 -5.62 14.08 -26.07
N GLY A 211 -4.33 13.97 -26.46
CA GLY A 211 -3.76 12.73 -26.98
C GLY A 211 -2.87 11.98 -26.00
N MET A 212 -2.73 12.45 -24.76
CA MET A 212 -1.79 11.90 -23.76
C MET A 212 -0.36 11.81 -24.32
N HIS A 213 0.06 12.85 -25.06
CA HIS A 213 1.36 12.90 -25.73
C HIS A 213 2.45 13.46 -24.83
N ASN A 214 3.68 12.99 -25.03
CA ASN A 214 4.85 13.62 -24.45
C ASN A 214 5.07 15.00 -25.12
N LEU A 215 5.43 16.00 -24.31
CA LEU A 215 5.63 17.38 -24.75
C LEU A 215 7.05 17.85 -24.41
N LEU A 216 7.79 18.32 -25.42
CA LEU A 216 9.07 18.99 -25.23
C LEU A 216 8.92 20.49 -25.44
N MET A 217 9.25 21.26 -24.42
CA MET A 217 9.23 22.73 -24.47
C MET A 217 10.65 23.29 -24.52
N MET A 218 10.97 24.00 -25.59
CA MET A 218 12.25 24.69 -25.77
C MET A 218 12.05 26.20 -25.84
N GLY A 219 12.95 26.95 -25.21
CA GLY A 219 12.87 28.41 -25.20
C GLY A 219 13.78 29.04 -24.15
N PRO A 220 14.02 30.36 -24.22
CA PRO A 220 14.89 31.05 -23.28
C PRO A 220 14.37 31.02 -21.86
N PRO A 221 15.22 31.30 -20.86
CA PRO A 221 14.78 31.50 -19.48
C PRO A 221 13.67 32.56 -19.41
N GLY A 222 12.70 32.37 -18.50
CA GLY A 222 11.58 33.33 -18.35
C GLY A 222 10.49 33.23 -19.41
N SER A 223 10.56 32.33 -20.39
CA SER A 223 9.52 32.17 -21.43
C SER A 223 8.23 31.51 -20.94
N GLY A 224 8.12 31.19 -19.66
CA GLY A 224 6.88 30.63 -19.06
C GLY A 224 6.73 29.11 -19.15
N LYS A 225 7.77 28.34 -19.53
CA LYS A 225 7.72 26.87 -19.66
C LYS A 225 7.23 26.18 -18.37
N THR A 226 7.88 26.47 -17.25
CA THR A 226 7.52 25.90 -15.93
C THR A 226 6.14 26.36 -15.46
N MET A 227 5.77 27.63 -15.77
CA MET A 227 4.44 28.16 -15.49
C MET A 227 3.36 27.40 -16.27
N ALA A 228 3.59 27.15 -17.56
CA ALA A 228 2.67 26.38 -18.39
C ALA A 228 2.55 24.93 -17.89
N ALA A 229 3.70 24.27 -17.63
CA ALA A 229 3.75 22.89 -17.17
C ALA A 229 2.89 22.69 -15.88
N LYS A 230 3.02 23.56 -14.88
CA LYS A 230 2.24 23.51 -13.63
C LYS A 230 0.73 23.67 -13.82
N ARG A 231 0.29 24.23 -14.94
CA ARG A 231 -1.13 24.44 -15.27
C ARG A 231 -1.74 23.35 -16.14
N ILE A 232 -0.92 22.50 -16.75
CA ILE A 232 -1.41 21.37 -17.56
C ILE A 232 -2.34 20.43 -16.76
N PRO A 233 -2.11 20.12 -15.47
CA PRO A 233 -3.03 19.27 -14.71
C PRO A 233 -4.47 19.79 -14.69
N THR A 234 -4.68 21.10 -14.76
CA THR A 234 -6.04 21.71 -14.69
C THR A 234 -6.88 21.49 -15.96
N ILE A 235 -6.26 21.08 -17.07
CA ILE A 235 -6.94 20.76 -18.33
C ILE A 235 -6.92 19.26 -18.67
N LEU A 236 -6.32 18.43 -17.82
CA LEU A 236 -6.41 16.98 -17.95
C LEU A 236 -7.82 16.48 -17.63
N PRO A 237 -8.31 15.43 -18.32
CA PRO A 237 -9.56 14.78 -17.94
C PRO A 237 -9.52 14.31 -16.49
N GLU A 238 -10.65 14.28 -15.82
CA GLU A 238 -10.73 13.69 -14.48
C GLU A 238 -10.29 12.22 -14.50
N LEU A 239 -9.73 11.75 -13.37
CA LEU A 239 -9.37 10.35 -13.20
C LEU A 239 -10.62 9.47 -13.21
N SER A 240 -10.60 8.36 -13.96
CA SER A 240 -11.62 7.33 -13.84
C SER A 240 -11.56 6.65 -12.45
N ARG A 241 -12.58 5.86 -12.09
CA ARG A 241 -12.58 5.12 -10.82
C ARG A 241 -11.41 4.13 -10.75
N GLU A 242 -11.11 3.47 -11.85
CA GLU A 242 -9.99 2.54 -11.96
C GLU A 242 -8.65 3.27 -11.81
N GLU A 243 -8.46 4.39 -12.53
CA GLU A 243 -7.24 5.20 -12.43
C GLU A 243 -7.02 5.74 -10.99
N LYS A 244 -8.10 6.17 -10.32
CA LYS A 244 -8.03 6.60 -8.91
C LYS A 244 -7.58 5.47 -8.00
N LEU A 245 -8.11 4.26 -8.20
CA LEU A 245 -7.77 3.09 -7.41
C LEU A 245 -6.30 2.70 -7.61
N GLU A 246 -5.83 2.59 -8.86
CA GLU A 246 -4.45 2.27 -9.19
C GLU A 246 -3.47 3.26 -8.58
N LEU A 247 -3.77 4.56 -8.72
CA LEU A 247 -2.96 5.62 -8.15
C LEU A 247 -2.92 5.55 -6.62
N SER A 248 -4.10 5.37 -5.99
CA SER A 248 -4.19 5.24 -4.53
C SER A 248 -3.44 4.01 -4.01
N GLN A 249 -3.42 2.89 -4.74
CA GLN A 249 -2.61 1.72 -4.40
C GLN A 249 -1.11 2.05 -4.39
N ILE A 250 -0.61 2.77 -5.41
CA ILE A 250 0.80 3.19 -5.47
C ILE A 250 1.15 4.07 -4.26
N TYR A 251 0.29 5.03 -3.92
CA TYR A 251 0.51 5.94 -2.79
C TYR A 251 0.39 5.22 -1.44
N SER A 252 -0.52 4.26 -1.31
CA SER A 252 -0.65 3.37 -0.14
C SER A 252 0.65 2.61 0.14
N LEU A 253 1.22 1.98 -0.88
CA LEU A 253 2.47 1.23 -0.78
C LEU A 253 3.65 2.09 -0.35
N CYS A 254 3.66 3.36 -0.76
CA CYS A 254 4.68 4.32 -0.35
C CYS A 254 4.43 4.90 1.06
N GLY A 255 3.22 4.72 1.61
CA GLY A 255 2.79 5.39 2.85
C GLY A 255 2.59 6.89 2.65
N LEU A 256 2.18 7.29 1.45
CA LEU A 256 1.95 8.67 1.04
C LEU A 256 0.46 9.04 0.99
N LEU A 257 -0.44 8.13 1.38
CA LEU A 257 -1.85 8.47 1.54
C LEU A 257 -2.03 9.34 2.79
N GLU A 258 -2.58 10.52 2.59
CA GLU A 258 -2.96 11.41 3.69
C GLU A 258 -4.26 10.93 4.32
N GLN A 259 -4.39 10.98 5.65
CA GLN A 259 -5.60 10.54 6.36
C GLN A 259 -6.85 11.33 5.93
N GLU A 260 -6.66 12.55 5.44
CA GLU A 260 -7.73 13.42 4.95
C GLU A 260 -8.05 13.20 3.46
N ARG A 261 -7.08 12.70 2.66
CA ARG A 261 -7.20 12.49 1.20
C ARG A 261 -6.76 11.07 0.83
N ILE A 262 -7.59 10.10 1.13
CA ILE A 262 -7.25 8.68 0.94
C ILE A 262 -7.40 8.25 -0.52
N ILE A 263 -8.35 8.82 -1.24
CA ILE A 263 -8.49 8.62 -2.69
C ILE A 263 -7.76 9.73 -3.41
N GLN A 264 -6.84 9.37 -4.28
CA GLN A 264 -6.16 10.33 -5.15
C GLN A 264 -7.14 10.78 -6.23
N ASN A 265 -7.75 11.96 -6.03
CA ASN A 265 -8.68 12.55 -7.00
C ASN A 265 -7.99 13.45 -8.03
N GLU A 266 -6.77 13.87 -7.74
CA GLU A 266 -5.98 14.76 -8.57
C GLU A 266 -4.94 13.96 -9.36
N ARG A 267 -4.75 14.34 -10.63
CA ARG A 267 -3.64 13.80 -11.42
C ARG A 267 -2.32 14.30 -10.85
N PRO A 268 -1.39 13.40 -10.49
CA PRO A 268 -0.14 13.82 -9.88
C PRO A 268 0.70 14.66 -10.84
N PHE A 269 1.33 15.68 -10.28
CA PHE A 269 2.32 16.51 -10.97
C PHE A 269 3.65 16.40 -10.22
N ARG A 270 4.58 15.63 -10.76
CA ARG A 270 5.88 15.32 -10.13
C ARG A 270 7.01 16.09 -10.83
N ILE A 271 7.85 16.73 -10.02
CA ILE A 271 9.01 17.51 -10.51
C ILE A 271 10.25 16.98 -9.79
N PRO A 272 10.89 15.92 -10.29
CA PRO A 272 12.16 15.48 -9.72
C PRO A 272 13.27 16.49 -10.02
N HIS A 273 14.14 16.72 -9.04
CA HIS A 273 15.31 17.59 -9.23
C HIS A 273 16.30 16.93 -10.21
N ASN A 274 17.08 17.71 -10.95
CA ASN A 274 18.05 17.23 -11.94
C ASN A 274 19.17 16.34 -11.34
N THR A 275 19.38 16.42 -10.00
CA THR A 275 20.32 15.55 -9.27
C THR A 275 19.71 14.20 -8.83
N VAL A 276 18.47 13.91 -9.21
CA VAL A 276 17.80 12.64 -8.90
C VAL A 276 18.64 11.45 -9.37
N THR A 277 18.66 10.36 -8.61
CA THR A 277 19.32 9.13 -9.06
C THR A 277 18.40 8.32 -9.97
N ALA A 278 18.94 7.49 -10.85
CA ALA A 278 18.16 6.57 -11.68
C ALA A 278 17.23 5.70 -10.82
N GLN A 279 17.73 5.25 -9.66
CA GLN A 279 16.93 4.46 -8.70
C GLN A 279 15.77 5.25 -8.08
N ALA A 280 15.95 6.53 -7.76
CA ALA A 280 14.87 7.35 -7.24
C ALA A 280 13.83 7.68 -8.33
N LEU A 281 14.26 7.75 -9.59
CA LEU A 281 13.40 8.03 -10.73
C LEU A 281 12.55 6.81 -11.12
N VAL A 282 13.17 5.65 -11.29
CA VAL A 282 12.53 4.40 -11.74
C VAL A 282 11.94 3.61 -10.55
N GLY A 283 12.62 3.66 -9.44
CA GLY A 283 12.34 2.82 -8.27
C GLY A 283 13.42 1.76 -8.05
N GLY A 284 13.29 0.99 -6.98
CA GLY A 284 14.23 -0.06 -6.65
C GLY A 284 14.74 -0.01 -5.21
N GLY A 285 15.92 -0.57 -4.97
CA GLY A 285 16.54 -0.66 -3.65
C GLY A 285 16.51 -2.06 -3.05
N LYS A 286 17.07 -2.19 -1.84
CA LYS A 286 17.05 -3.47 -1.08
C LYS A 286 15.62 -3.89 -0.76
N GLN A 287 14.77 -2.95 -0.44
CA GLN A 287 13.30 -3.07 -0.44
C GLN A 287 12.81 -2.22 -1.62
N PRO A 288 12.20 -2.81 -2.66
CA PRO A 288 11.77 -2.05 -3.82
C PRO A 288 10.70 -1.04 -3.41
N HIS A 289 10.98 0.22 -3.74
CA HIS A 289 10.01 1.29 -3.62
C HIS A 289 9.70 1.86 -5.01
N PRO A 290 8.46 2.27 -5.27
CA PRO A 290 8.11 3.02 -6.46
C PRO A 290 8.97 4.29 -6.58
N GLY A 291 9.43 4.59 -7.81
CA GLY A 291 10.13 5.85 -8.11
C GLY A 291 9.18 6.95 -8.55
N GLU A 292 9.75 8.12 -8.88
CA GLU A 292 9.00 9.29 -9.33
C GLU A 292 8.15 9.02 -10.59
N ILE A 293 8.59 8.12 -11.47
CA ILE A 293 7.81 7.70 -12.65
C ILE A 293 6.52 7.02 -12.21
N SER A 294 6.60 6.09 -11.26
CA SER A 294 5.42 5.40 -10.73
C SER A 294 4.51 6.33 -9.92
N LEU A 295 5.09 7.28 -9.18
CA LEU A 295 4.33 8.29 -8.44
C LEU A 295 3.65 9.32 -9.37
N ALA A 296 4.12 9.44 -10.63
CA ALA A 296 3.51 10.25 -11.67
C ALA A 296 2.46 9.48 -12.51
N HIS A 297 2.12 8.25 -12.10
CA HIS A 297 1.17 7.40 -12.84
C HIS A 297 -0.16 8.13 -13.07
N HIS A 298 -0.73 8.03 -14.28
CA HIS A 298 -1.92 8.77 -14.73
C HIS A 298 -1.82 10.30 -14.62
N GLY A 299 -0.62 10.83 -14.42
CA GLY A 299 -0.36 12.25 -14.25
C GLY A 299 0.78 12.76 -15.13
N ILE A 300 1.56 13.69 -14.59
CA ILE A 300 2.62 14.37 -15.30
C ILE A 300 3.94 14.22 -14.55
N LEU A 301 4.96 13.72 -15.24
CA LEU A 301 6.34 13.82 -14.81
C LEU A 301 6.99 14.98 -15.56
N PHE A 302 7.26 16.06 -14.88
CA PHE A 302 7.88 17.25 -15.45
C PHE A 302 9.38 17.27 -15.14
N LEU A 303 10.21 17.19 -16.17
CA LEU A 303 11.67 17.28 -16.06
C LEU A 303 12.09 18.69 -16.49
N ASP A 304 12.29 19.57 -15.51
CA ASP A 304 12.79 20.93 -15.78
C ASP A 304 14.28 20.88 -16.05
N GLU A 305 14.77 21.76 -16.94
CA GLU A 305 16.18 21.81 -17.34
C GLU A 305 16.74 20.45 -17.78
N LEU A 306 16.06 19.79 -18.71
CA LEU A 306 16.36 18.43 -19.17
C LEU A 306 17.85 18.21 -19.53
N ALA A 307 18.54 19.24 -20.01
CA ALA A 307 19.97 19.21 -20.38
C ALA A 307 20.90 19.05 -19.15
N GLU A 308 20.45 19.37 -17.96
CA GLU A 308 21.22 19.25 -16.71
C GLU A 308 21.17 17.85 -16.11
N PHE A 309 20.26 17.01 -16.60
CA PHE A 309 20.20 15.61 -16.15
C PHE A 309 21.37 14.82 -16.71
N LYS A 310 21.93 13.93 -15.88
CA LYS A 310 23.00 13.02 -16.34
C LYS A 310 22.48 12.12 -17.46
N PRO A 311 23.26 11.88 -18.54
CA PRO A 311 22.81 11.05 -19.67
C PRO A 311 22.23 9.69 -19.27
N GLY A 312 22.86 8.96 -18.35
CA GLY A 312 22.37 7.66 -17.88
C GLY A 312 21.04 7.73 -17.11
N ILE A 313 20.59 8.92 -16.66
CA ILE A 313 19.26 9.11 -16.06
C ILE A 313 18.20 9.22 -17.14
N LEU A 314 18.53 9.88 -18.26
CA LEU A 314 17.62 10.02 -19.40
C LEU A 314 17.41 8.68 -20.11
N ASP A 315 18.43 7.83 -20.16
CA ASP A 315 18.34 6.50 -20.78
C ASP A 315 17.32 5.60 -20.07
N VAL A 316 17.19 5.70 -18.74
CA VAL A 316 16.20 4.88 -17.99
C VAL A 316 14.75 5.31 -18.22
N LEU A 317 14.51 6.48 -18.81
CA LEU A 317 13.16 6.92 -19.21
C LEU A 317 12.69 6.27 -20.51
N ARG A 318 13.59 5.68 -21.28
CA ARG A 318 13.26 5.13 -22.59
C ARG A 318 12.24 4.01 -22.49
N GLU A 319 12.47 3.04 -21.64
CA GLU A 319 11.57 1.91 -21.43
C GLU A 319 10.16 2.36 -20.98
N PRO A 320 10.00 3.22 -19.93
CA PRO A 320 8.68 3.74 -19.56
C PRO A 320 7.96 4.52 -20.66
N LEU A 321 8.70 5.25 -21.51
CA LEU A 321 8.12 6.02 -22.60
C LEU A 321 7.65 5.13 -23.77
N GLU A 322 8.39 4.06 -24.08
CA GLU A 322 8.11 3.14 -25.19
C GLU A 322 7.10 2.06 -24.77
N GLU A 323 7.29 1.43 -23.61
CA GLU A 323 6.51 0.26 -23.16
C GLU A 323 5.41 0.60 -22.16
N LYS A 324 5.40 1.82 -21.62
CA LYS A 324 4.50 2.27 -20.54
C LYS A 324 4.59 1.37 -19.29
N LYS A 325 5.76 0.79 -19.07
CA LYS A 325 6.07 -0.10 -17.95
C LYS A 325 7.41 0.26 -17.33
N VAL A 326 7.55 -0.06 -16.05
CA VAL A 326 8.79 0.05 -15.29
C VAL A 326 9.14 -1.33 -14.77
N HIS A 327 10.28 -1.87 -15.17
CA HIS A 327 10.80 -3.13 -14.66
C HIS A 327 11.85 -2.88 -13.58
N ILE A 328 11.60 -3.36 -12.37
CA ILE A 328 12.53 -3.28 -11.26
C ILE A 328 13.18 -4.65 -11.08
N SER A 329 14.37 -4.82 -11.67
CA SER A 329 15.13 -6.08 -11.52
C SER A 329 15.83 -6.15 -10.16
N ARG A 330 15.85 -7.33 -9.56
CA ARG A 330 16.54 -7.66 -8.31
C ARG A 330 17.62 -8.70 -8.51
N VAL A 331 18.70 -8.59 -7.75
CA VAL A 331 19.58 -9.74 -7.47
C VAL A 331 18.82 -10.62 -6.46
N GLY A 332 18.15 -11.69 -6.94
CA GLY A 332 17.43 -12.65 -6.10
C GLY A 332 15.90 -12.70 -6.23
N GLY A 333 15.33 -12.18 -7.32
CA GLY A 333 13.90 -12.28 -7.65
C GLY A 333 13.44 -11.14 -8.54
N SER A 334 12.70 -11.46 -9.56
CA SER A 334 11.96 -10.49 -10.40
C SER A 334 10.65 -10.13 -9.72
#